data_f8bd8209d89eda141fc2b243a2f39fb6
#
_entry.id   f8bd8209d89eda141fc2b243a2f39fb6
#
_cell.length_a   1.000
_cell.length_b   1.000
_cell.length_c   1.000
_cell.angle_alpha   90.00
_cell.angle_beta   90.00
_cell.angle_gamma   90.00
#
_symmetry.space_group_name_H-M   'P 1'
#
loop_
_entity.id
_entity.type
_entity.pdbx_description
1 polymer ?
#
loop_
_entity_poly.entity_id
_entity_poly.type
_entity_poly.pdbx_seq_one_letter_code
_entity_poly.pdbx_strand_id
1 'polypeptide(L)'
;MADPVVRWRDDGTPFSPRFGDVYRSAGPAGALAQARQVFLHGCGLLPTPGQEAIWRGAPRWQVLEAGFGLGLNFLTTWHAWRQAAERPRQLFYTAVEAVPPEPDDLRRNAAAFPELAPLAESLIAPWHGLLPGVHRLRLDGGQVQLTLAIGDVQPMLAELTGEYDSIFLEGFEPACNPQMWRLHTLRAVARLARRGARLATRCVAHEVRERLVACGFEVEGTTAAGSPPALRARYAPRWTPRPRRSGDEAPMVAQPARCAVVGAGPEVLWLERAS
;
A
#
# COMPACT_ATOMS: atom_id res chain seq x y z
N MET A 1 27.83 8.38 -10.00
CA MET A 1 26.40 8.73 -9.94
C MET A 1 25.66 7.50 -9.45
N ALA A 2 24.72 7.64 -8.52
CA ALA A 2 23.89 6.51 -8.09
C ALA A 2 23.00 6.07 -9.28
N ASP A 3 22.75 4.74 -9.39
CA ASP A 3 21.82 4.26 -10.39
C ASP A 3 20.41 4.81 -10.14
N PRO A 4 19.66 5.16 -11.22
CA PRO A 4 18.31 5.68 -11.06
C PRO A 4 17.40 4.61 -10.43
N VAL A 5 16.47 5.04 -9.57
CA VAL A 5 15.49 4.14 -8.94
C VAL A 5 14.61 3.47 -9.98
N VAL A 6 14.20 4.24 -10.99
CA VAL A 6 13.37 3.79 -12.11
C VAL A 6 14.10 4.04 -13.41
N ARG A 7 14.18 3.02 -14.26
CA ARG A 7 14.60 3.15 -15.65
C ARG A 7 13.40 2.90 -16.55
N TRP A 8 13.18 3.78 -17.50
CA TRP A 8 12.09 3.66 -18.46
C TRP A 8 12.57 2.97 -19.72
N ARG A 9 11.92 1.89 -20.13
CA ARG A 9 12.16 1.20 -21.39
C ARG A 9 11.59 2.01 -22.56
N ASP A 10 11.96 1.69 -23.79
CA ASP A 10 11.51 2.38 -25.01
C ASP A 10 9.97 2.28 -25.20
N ASP A 11 9.36 1.20 -24.73
CA ASP A 11 7.91 0.98 -24.73
C ASP A 11 7.17 1.70 -23.58
N GLY A 12 7.88 2.51 -22.79
CA GLY A 12 7.31 3.23 -21.65
C GLY A 12 7.07 2.35 -20.40
N THR A 13 7.62 1.13 -20.36
CA THR A 13 7.53 0.26 -19.18
C THR A 13 8.56 0.68 -18.13
N PRO A 14 8.14 0.97 -16.88
CA PRO A 14 9.06 1.28 -15.79
C PRO A 14 9.74 0.01 -15.28
N PHE A 15 11.06 0.06 -15.17
CA PHE A 15 11.93 -1.04 -14.78
C PHE A 15 12.78 -0.63 -13.58
N SER A 16 12.97 -1.55 -12.64
CA SER A 16 13.86 -1.38 -11.50
C SER A 16 15.25 -1.98 -11.80
N PRO A 17 16.30 -1.17 -11.96
CA PRO A 17 17.66 -1.71 -12.10
C PRO A 17 18.11 -2.52 -10.88
N ARG A 18 17.67 -2.10 -9.68
CA ARG A 18 18.01 -2.77 -8.42
C ARG A 18 17.49 -4.20 -8.35
N PHE A 19 16.28 -4.44 -8.86
CA PHE A 19 15.61 -5.75 -8.75
C PHE A 19 15.61 -6.52 -10.07
N GLY A 20 16.00 -5.90 -11.18
CA GLY A 20 16.00 -6.55 -12.49
C GLY A 20 14.60 -6.88 -13.02
N ASP A 21 13.56 -6.19 -12.54
CA ASP A 21 12.15 -6.50 -12.83
C ASP A 21 11.36 -5.23 -13.13
N VAL A 22 10.14 -5.37 -13.67
CA VAL A 22 9.25 -4.25 -14.04
C VAL A 22 8.31 -3.90 -12.91
N TYR A 23 8.06 -2.60 -12.71
CA TYR A 23 7.12 -2.12 -11.71
C TYR A 23 5.66 -2.46 -12.04
N ARG A 24 5.33 -2.60 -13.31
CA ARG A 24 3.98 -2.91 -13.79
C ARG A 24 4.00 -3.60 -15.15
N SER A 25 2.91 -4.22 -15.51
CA SER A 25 2.72 -4.79 -16.84
C SER A 25 2.91 -3.75 -17.94
N ALA A 26 3.36 -4.19 -19.11
CA ALA A 26 3.44 -3.36 -20.29
C ALA A 26 2.06 -2.83 -20.70
N GLY A 27 2.03 -1.57 -21.11
CA GLY A 27 0.81 -0.88 -21.53
C GLY A 27 -0.08 -0.39 -20.37
N PRO A 28 -0.61 0.84 -20.49
CA PRO A 28 -1.40 1.47 -19.44
C PRO A 28 -2.68 0.70 -19.11
N ALA A 29 -3.43 0.27 -20.14
CA ALA A 29 -4.69 -0.45 -19.96
C ALA A 29 -4.49 -1.76 -19.16
N GLY A 30 -3.42 -2.51 -19.46
CA GLY A 30 -3.08 -3.75 -18.76
C GLY A 30 -2.71 -3.50 -17.30
N ALA A 31 -1.90 -2.48 -17.04
CA ALA A 31 -1.46 -2.14 -15.68
C ALA A 31 -2.63 -1.69 -14.79
N LEU A 32 -3.49 -0.81 -15.30
CA LEU A 32 -4.66 -0.34 -14.54
C LEU A 32 -5.68 -1.47 -14.35
N ALA A 33 -5.95 -2.25 -15.38
CA ALA A 33 -6.81 -3.42 -15.27
C ALA A 33 -6.28 -4.39 -14.22
N GLN A 34 -4.97 -4.62 -14.18
CA GLN A 34 -4.32 -5.47 -13.18
C GLN A 34 -4.50 -4.91 -11.77
N ALA A 35 -4.24 -3.61 -11.53
CA ALA A 35 -4.45 -2.98 -10.24
C ALA A 35 -5.89 -3.15 -9.76
N ARG A 36 -6.87 -2.94 -10.65
CA ARG A 36 -8.30 -3.12 -10.33
C ARG A 36 -8.68 -4.58 -10.07
N GLN A 37 -8.30 -5.49 -10.97
CA GLN A 37 -8.72 -6.90 -10.90
C GLN A 37 -8.01 -7.67 -9.79
N VAL A 38 -6.70 -7.49 -9.65
CA VAL A 38 -5.94 -8.21 -8.63
C VAL A 38 -6.24 -7.66 -7.25
N PHE A 39 -6.05 -6.36 -7.05
CA PHE A 39 -6.07 -5.78 -5.71
C PHE A 39 -7.45 -5.32 -5.28
N LEU A 40 -8.12 -4.47 -6.05
CA LEU A 40 -9.40 -3.94 -5.62
C LEU A 40 -10.51 -5.01 -5.65
N HIS A 41 -10.70 -5.71 -6.75
CA HIS A 41 -11.65 -6.83 -6.80
C HIS A 41 -11.19 -7.99 -5.91
N GLY A 42 -9.89 -8.28 -5.87
CA GLY A 42 -9.32 -9.32 -5.01
C GLY A 42 -9.65 -9.11 -3.54
N CYS A 43 -9.61 -7.87 -3.09
CA CYS A 43 -9.99 -7.49 -1.73
C CYS A 43 -11.48 -7.11 -1.59
N GLY A 44 -12.29 -7.18 -2.66
CA GLY A 44 -13.72 -6.87 -2.60
C GLY A 44 -14.04 -5.38 -2.41
N LEU A 45 -13.12 -4.48 -2.81
CA LEU A 45 -13.30 -3.04 -2.71
C LEU A 45 -14.13 -2.46 -3.86
N LEU A 46 -14.33 -3.22 -4.93
CA LEU A 46 -15.22 -2.87 -6.03
C LEU A 46 -16.46 -3.76 -6.00
N PRO A 47 -17.64 -3.24 -6.32
CA PRO A 47 -18.85 -4.03 -6.40
C PRO A 47 -18.76 -5.00 -7.58
N THR A 48 -19.46 -6.13 -7.44
CA THR A 48 -19.67 -7.11 -8.51
C THR A 48 -21.16 -7.40 -8.63
N PRO A 49 -21.65 -8.02 -9.71
CA PRO A 49 -23.06 -8.38 -9.82
C PRO A 49 -23.55 -9.15 -8.58
N GLY A 50 -24.52 -8.57 -7.88
CA GLY A 50 -25.11 -9.15 -6.66
C GLY A 50 -24.26 -9.01 -5.39
N GLN A 51 -23.13 -8.30 -5.42
CA GLN A 51 -22.26 -8.14 -4.26
C GLN A 51 -21.72 -6.70 -4.16
N GLU A 52 -22.10 -6.03 -3.09
CA GLU A 52 -21.60 -4.68 -2.79
C GLU A 52 -20.13 -4.68 -2.36
N ALA A 53 -19.48 -3.53 -2.49
CA ALA A 53 -18.12 -3.35 -1.99
C ALA A 53 -18.09 -3.52 -0.46
N ILE A 54 -17.12 -4.27 0.05
CA ILE A 54 -17.05 -4.62 1.48
C ILE A 54 -16.79 -3.42 2.40
N TRP A 55 -16.29 -2.32 1.86
CA TRP A 55 -16.04 -1.07 2.61
C TRP A 55 -17.25 -0.14 2.66
N ARG A 56 -18.34 -0.50 1.97
CA ARG A 56 -19.56 0.32 1.89
C ARG A 56 -20.06 0.74 3.27
N GLY A 57 -20.29 2.04 3.47
CA GLY A 57 -20.82 2.61 4.72
C GLY A 57 -19.89 2.52 5.92
N ALA A 58 -18.68 1.97 5.78
CA ALA A 58 -17.73 1.90 6.88
C ALA A 58 -17.29 3.31 7.35
N PRO A 59 -17.10 3.53 8.65
CA PRO A 59 -16.61 4.82 9.13
C PRO A 59 -15.18 5.09 8.66
N ARG A 60 -14.37 4.06 8.55
CA ARG A 60 -12.98 4.10 8.05
C ARG A 60 -12.62 2.78 7.39
N TRP A 61 -11.64 2.82 6.48
CA TRP A 61 -11.06 1.64 5.88
C TRP A 61 -9.54 1.74 5.90
N GLN A 62 -8.88 0.65 6.25
CA GLN A 62 -7.43 0.61 6.39
C GLN A 62 -6.83 -0.38 5.39
N VAL A 63 -5.95 0.12 4.53
CA VAL A 63 -5.22 -0.67 3.53
C VAL A 63 -3.74 -0.71 3.90
N LEU A 64 -3.15 -1.90 3.89
CA LEU A 64 -1.70 -2.10 3.96
C LEU A 64 -1.21 -2.54 2.59
N GLU A 65 -0.20 -1.87 2.08
CA GLU A 65 0.53 -2.29 0.87
C GLU A 65 2.00 -2.55 1.21
N ALA A 66 2.52 -3.68 0.79
CA ALA A 66 3.94 -3.92 0.81
C ALA A 66 4.47 -3.82 -0.63
N GLY A 67 5.29 -2.79 -0.88
CA GLY A 67 5.75 -2.38 -2.20
C GLY A 67 4.87 -1.30 -2.83
N PHE A 68 5.12 -0.02 -2.49
CA PHE A 68 4.39 1.11 -3.05
C PHE A 68 4.70 1.34 -4.54
N GLY A 69 5.95 1.11 -4.92
CA GLY A 69 6.42 1.29 -6.29
C GLY A 69 6.11 2.69 -6.81
N LEU A 70 5.42 2.77 -7.96
CA LEU A 70 5.01 4.04 -8.58
C LEU A 70 3.61 4.52 -8.15
N GLY A 71 3.07 3.97 -7.06
CA GLY A 71 1.83 4.41 -6.45
C GLY A 71 0.55 4.07 -7.21
N LEU A 72 0.60 3.18 -8.21
CA LEU A 72 -0.56 2.88 -9.05
C LEU A 72 -1.72 2.27 -8.25
N ASN A 73 -1.44 1.33 -7.34
CA ASN A 73 -2.47 0.71 -6.51
C ASN A 73 -3.10 1.73 -5.54
N PHE A 74 -2.29 2.60 -4.95
CA PHE A 74 -2.78 3.68 -4.10
C PHE A 74 -3.70 4.63 -4.88
N LEU A 75 -3.24 5.15 -6.03
CA LEU A 75 -4.02 6.07 -6.86
C LEU A 75 -5.32 5.42 -7.35
N THR A 76 -5.26 4.14 -7.75
CA THR A 76 -6.45 3.38 -8.19
C THR A 76 -7.42 3.17 -7.04
N THR A 77 -6.94 2.88 -5.83
CA THR A 77 -7.76 2.72 -4.62
C THR A 77 -8.39 4.04 -4.22
N TRP A 78 -7.64 5.14 -4.23
CA TRP A 78 -8.15 6.47 -3.93
C TRP A 78 -9.20 6.92 -4.94
N HIS A 79 -8.94 6.68 -6.23
CA HIS A 79 -9.92 6.96 -7.28
C HIS A 79 -11.22 6.17 -7.07
N ALA A 80 -11.13 4.86 -6.83
CA ALA A 80 -12.29 4.01 -6.56
C ALA A 80 -13.04 4.46 -5.30
N TRP A 81 -12.34 4.86 -4.25
CA TRP A 81 -12.92 5.42 -3.03
C TRP A 81 -13.72 6.70 -3.33
N ARG A 82 -13.18 7.61 -4.14
CA ARG A 82 -13.91 8.85 -4.54
C ARG A 82 -15.17 8.57 -5.34
N GLN A 83 -15.18 7.52 -6.15
CA GLN A 83 -16.31 7.13 -7.00
C GLN A 83 -17.40 6.35 -6.26
N ALA A 84 -17.09 5.76 -5.11
CA ALA A 84 -18.04 4.96 -4.36
C ALA A 84 -19.10 5.85 -3.69
N ALA A 85 -20.40 5.58 -3.96
CA ALA A 85 -21.53 6.37 -3.45
C ALA A 85 -21.58 6.36 -1.90
N GLU A 86 -21.37 5.20 -1.30
CA GLU A 86 -21.35 5.02 0.15
C GLU A 86 -19.94 4.67 0.63
N ARG A 87 -18.97 5.49 0.22
CA ARG A 87 -17.56 5.31 0.58
C ARG A 87 -17.33 5.44 2.08
N PRO A 88 -16.27 4.79 2.62
CA PRO A 88 -15.80 5.09 3.96
C PRO A 88 -15.55 6.58 4.14
N ARG A 89 -15.89 7.12 5.32
CA ARG A 89 -15.64 8.54 5.60
C ARG A 89 -14.14 8.88 5.57
N GLN A 90 -13.30 7.91 5.91
CA GLN A 90 -11.85 8.06 5.88
C GLN A 90 -11.20 6.83 5.26
N LEU A 91 -10.21 7.07 4.40
CA LEU A 91 -9.32 6.05 3.84
C LEU A 91 -7.92 6.23 4.45
N PHE A 92 -7.47 5.22 5.17
CA PHE A 92 -6.09 5.12 5.65
C PHE A 92 -5.35 4.12 4.79
N TYR A 93 -4.30 4.58 4.13
CA TYR A 93 -3.46 3.74 3.29
C TYR A 93 -2.04 3.77 3.82
N THR A 94 -1.53 2.63 4.23
CA THR A 94 -0.15 2.49 4.69
C THR A 94 0.63 1.68 3.68
N ALA A 95 1.73 2.21 3.20
CA ALA A 95 2.58 1.52 2.26
C ALA A 95 4.02 1.45 2.76
N VAL A 96 4.67 0.32 2.51
CA VAL A 96 6.11 0.14 2.75
C VAL A 96 6.82 0.24 1.40
N GLU A 97 7.88 1.04 1.33
CA GLU A 97 8.71 1.18 0.13
C GLU A 97 10.18 1.30 0.51
N ALA A 98 11.03 0.50 -0.09
CA ALA A 98 12.45 0.52 0.23
C ALA A 98 13.17 1.73 -0.35
N VAL A 99 12.77 2.14 -1.56
CA VAL A 99 13.36 3.27 -2.29
C VAL A 99 12.25 4.02 -3.00
N PRO A 100 11.76 5.12 -2.43
CA PRO A 100 10.68 5.89 -3.03
C PRO A 100 11.13 6.45 -4.40
N PRO A 101 10.22 6.43 -5.41
CA PRO A 101 10.53 7.01 -6.72
C PRO A 101 10.64 8.53 -6.64
N GLU A 102 11.32 9.11 -7.62
CA GLU A 102 11.38 10.56 -7.78
C GLU A 102 10.01 11.12 -8.25
N PRO A 103 9.70 12.40 -7.92
CA PRO A 103 8.46 13.04 -8.37
C PRO A 103 8.21 12.94 -9.87
N ASP A 104 9.26 13.05 -10.66
CA ASP A 104 9.16 12.98 -12.14
C ASP A 104 8.83 11.57 -12.64
N ASP A 105 9.27 10.52 -11.95
CA ASP A 105 8.87 9.15 -12.26
C ASP A 105 7.40 8.91 -11.93
N LEU A 106 6.90 9.47 -10.83
CA LEU A 106 5.48 9.43 -10.50
C LEU A 106 4.64 10.15 -11.56
N ARG A 107 5.04 11.36 -11.99
CA ARG A 107 4.36 12.09 -13.08
C ARG A 107 4.36 11.32 -14.37
N ARG A 108 5.53 10.80 -14.76
CA ARG A 108 5.68 10.01 -15.99
C ARG A 108 4.79 8.77 -15.95
N ASN A 109 4.72 8.09 -14.80
CA ASN A 109 3.83 6.94 -14.66
C ASN A 109 2.36 7.37 -14.75
N ALA A 110 1.96 8.43 -14.07
CA ALA A 110 0.59 8.91 -14.03
C ALA A 110 0.10 9.45 -15.39
N ALA A 111 0.97 10.00 -16.21
CA ALA A 111 0.66 10.45 -17.56
C ALA A 111 0.06 9.35 -18.46
N ALA A 112 0.34 8.09 -18.14
CA ALA A 112 -0.26 6.94 -18.82
C ALA A 112 -1.72 6.67 -18.41
N PHE A 113 -2.23 7.33 -17.34
CA PHE A 113 -3.54 7.09 -16.73
C PHE A 113 -4.30 8.41 -16.53
N PRO A 114 -4.92 8.97 -17.59
CA PRO A 114 -5.56 10.30 -17.54
C PRO A 114 -6.56 10.47 -16.38
N GLU A 115 -7.31 9.42 -16.06
CA GLU A 115 -8.28 9.42 -14.95
C GLU A 115 -7.64 9.54 -13.55
N LEU A 116 -6.39 9.18 -13.42
CA LEU A 116 -5.63 9.25 -12.16
C LEU A 116 -4.76 10.52 -12.07
N ALA A 117 -4.56 11.23 -13.17
CA ALA A 117 -3.65 12.38 -13.24
C ALA A 117 -3.92 13.46 -12.17
N PRO A 118 -5.18 13.89 -11.90
CA PRO A 118 -5.43 14.88 -10.85
C PRO A 118 -5.07 14.39 -9.43
N LEU A 119 -5.22 13.09 -9.17
CA LEU A 119 -4.85 12.51 -7.90
C LEU A 119 -3.33 12.37 -7.77
N ALA A 120 -2.68 12.04 -8.88
CA ALA A 120 -1.22 11.96 -8.93
C ALA A 120 -0.57 13.32 -8.65
N GLU A 121 -1.06 14.41 -9.22
CA GLU A 121 -0.55 15.75 -8.89
C GLU A 121 -0.78 16.10 -7.41
N SER A 122 -1.92 15.73 -6.85
CA SER A 122 -2.19 15.91 -5.41
C SER A 122 -1.25 15.07 -4.53
N LEU A 123 -0.86 13.89 -4.96
CA LEU A 123 0.13 13.04 -4.29
C LEU A 123 1.55 13.63 -4.40
N ILE A 124 1.91 14.12 -5.58
CA ILE A 124 3.26 14.62 -5.89
C ILE A 124 3.56 15.94 -5.18
N ALA A 125 2.55 16.79 -4.98
CA ALA A 125 2.73 18.09 -4.33
C ALA A 125 3.46 18.02 -2.98
N PRO A 126 3.11 17.12 -2.03
CA PRO A 126 3.87 16.91 -0.78
C PRO A 126 5.01 15.89 -0.89
N TRP A 127 5.33 15.36 -2.09
CA TRP A 127 6.31 14.29 -2.30
C TRP A 127 7.74 14.84 -2.36
N HIS A 128 8.21 15.35 -1.23
CA HIS A 128 9.57 15.89 -1.12
C HIS A 128 10.16 15.62 0.28
N GLY A 129 11.47 15.55 0.38
CA GLY A 129 12.16 15.33 1.65
C GLY A 129 11.89 13.96 2.27
N LEU A 130 11.56 12.97 1.46
CA LEU A 130 11.24 11.62 1.92
C LEU A 130 12.54 10.86 2.25
N LEU A 131 12.89 10.89 3.53
CA LEU A 131 14.02 10.14 4.09
C LEU A 131 13.55 8.80 4.66
N PRO A 132 14.47 7.86 4.96
CA PRO A 132 14.12 6.64 5.69
C PRO A 132 13.35 6.95 6.98
N GLY A 133 12.26 6.22 7.23
CA GLY A 133 11.35 6.45 8.36
C GLY A 133 9.88 6.49 7.93
N VAL A 134 9.03 7.05 8.77
CA VAL A 134 7.56 7.07 8.55
C VAL A 134 7.09 8.49 8.24
N HIS A 135 6.49 8.65 7.07
CA HIS A 135 5.91 9.91 6.57
C HIS A 135 4.41 9.81 6.47
N ARG A 136 3.70 10.88 6.79
CA ARG A 136 2.22 10.95 6.68
C ARG A 136 1.82 12.10 5.78
N LEU A 137 1.15 11.77 4.68
CA LEU A 137 0.59 12.72 3.73
C LEU A 137 -0.92 12.76 3.90
N ARG A 138 -1.45 13.96 4.11
CA ARG A 138 -2.90 14.19 4.23
C ARG A 138 -3.42 14.71 2.91
N LEU A 139 -4.33 13.98 2.30
CA LEU A 139 -4.86 14.20 0.97
C LEU A 139 -6.39 14.31 1.03
N ASP A 140 -7.00 14.79 -0.05
CA ASP A 140 -8.46 14.90 -0.19
C ASP A 140 -9.14 15.60 1.01
N GLY A 141 -8.65 16.78 1.36
CA GLY A 141 -9.17 17.52 2.51
C GLY A 141 -8.97 16.81 3.87
N GLY A 142 -8.03 15.86 3.94
CA GLY A 142 -7.74 15.07 5.14
C GLY A 142 -8.58 13.79 5.27
N GLN A 143 -9.44 13.50 4.31
CA GLN A 143 -10.22 12.25 4.30
C GLN A 143 -9.39 11.04 3.84
N VAL A 144 -8.32 11.27 3.09
CA VAL A 144 -7.35 10.25 2.69
C VAL A 144 -6.01 10.52 3.38
N GLN A 145 -5.51 9.55 4.10
CA GLN A 145 -4.20 9.62 4.72
C GLN A 145 -3.32 8.51 4.14
N LEU A 146 -2.23 8.90 3.49
CA LEU A 146 -1.17 8.00 3.08
C LEU A 146 -0.05 8.02 4.12
N THR A 147 0.26 6.86 4.67
CA THR A 147 1.44 6.64 5.52
C THR A 147 2.48 5.86 4.72
N LEU A 148 3.63 6.47 4.47
CA LEU A 148 4.77 5.83 3.79
C LEU A 148 5.80 5.42 4.84
N ALA A 149 6.07 4.13 4.96
CA ALA A 149 7.16 3.58 5.75
C ALA A 149 8.34 3.28 4.80
N ILE A 150 9.32 4.17 4.80
CA ILE A 150 10.47 4.12 3.88
C ILE A 150 11.61 3.36 4.53
N GLY A 151 11.94 2.23 3.95
CA GLY A 151 12.98 1.32 4.40
C GLY A 151 12.71 -0.13 4.00
N ASP A 152 13.58 -1.03 4.41
CA ASP A 152 13.42 -2.45 4.13
C ASP A 152 12.11 -3.00 4.70
N VAL A 153 11.45 -3.84 3.93
CA VAL A 153 10.08 -4.30 4.19
C VAL A 153 9.90 -4.91 5.57
N GLN A 154 10.82 -5.74 6.02
CA GLN A 154 10.68 -6.48 7.28
C GLN A 154 10.83 -5.58 8.52
N PRO A 155 11.89 -4.74 8.67
CA PRO A 155 11.96 -3.78 9.76
C PRO A 155 10.77 -2.83 9.78
N MET A 156 10.38 -2.28 8.63
CA MET A 156 9.26 -1.33 8.56
C MET A 156 7.95 -1.99 8.99
N LEU A 157 7.64 -3.18 8.48
CA LEU A 157 6.45 -3.91 8.93
C LEU A 157 6.47 -4.22 10.44
N ALA A 158 7.64 -4.48 11.03
CA ALA A 158 7.77 -4.77 12.46
C ALA A 158 7.41 -3.56 13.33
N GLU A 159 7.72 -2.35 12.88
CA GLU A 159 7.44 -1.10 13.57
C GLU A 159 6.00 -0.60 13.38
N LEU A 160 5.34 -1.01 12.30
CA LEU A 160 3.96 -0.63 12.06
C LEU A 160 3.02 -1.23 13.11
N THR A 161 2.05 -0.43 13.51
CA THR A 161 0.95 -0.82 14.40
C THR A 161 -0.38 -0.63 13.69
N GLY A 162 -1.46 -1.14 14.26
CA GLY A 162 -2.79 -1.02 13.67
C GLY A 162 -3.34 -2.36 13.19
N GLU A 163 -4.55 -2.33 12.66
CA GLU A 163 -5.26 -3.47 12.06
C GLU A 163 -5.78 -3.07 10.70
N TYR A 164 -5.36 -3.81 9.70
CA TYR A 164 -5.69 -3.50 8.32
C TYR A 164 -6.82 -4.40 7.82
N ASP A 165 -7.75 -3.81 7.08
CA ASP A 165 -8.93 -4.46 6.50
C ASP A 165 -8.61 -5.12 5.15
N SER A 166 -7.71 -4.50 4.39
CA SER A 166 -7.23 -5.00 3.10
C SER A 166 -5.71 -4.98 3.06
N ILE A 167 -5.12 -5.99 2.42
CA ILE A 167 -3.67 -6.16 2.32
C ILE A 167 -3.31 -6.40 0.85
N PHE A 168 -2.45 -5.56 0.31
CA PHE A 168 -1.89 -5.66 -1.02
C PHE A 168 -0.43 -6.09 -0.89
N LEU A 169 -0.12 -7.30 -1.35
CA LEU A 169 1.26 -7.74 -1.46
C LEU A 169 1.72 -7.53 -2.89
N GLU A 170 2.30 -6.36 -3.13
CA GLU A 170 2.89 -5.98 -4.40
C GLU A 170 4.41 -5.95 -4.26
N GLY A 171 5.08 -6.80 -4.96
CA GLY A 171 6.53 -6.90 -4.94
C GLY A 171 7.05 -7.50 -6.22
N PHE A 172 8.32 -7.30 -6.47
CA PHE A 172 9.02 -7.99 -7.54
C PHE A 172 8.98 -9.50 -7.32
N GLU A 173 9.20 -10.28 -8.37
CA GLU A 173 9.15 -11.73 -8.30
C GLU A 173 10.02 -12.31 -7.17
N PRO A 174 9.64 -13.46 -6.56
CA PRO A 174 10.41 -14.07 -5.47
C PRO A 174 11.88 -14.30 -5.79
N ALA A 175 12.22 -14.57 -7.04
CA ALA A 175 13.60 -14.72 -7.49
C ALA A 175 14.40 -13.40 -7.43
N CYS A 176 13.75 -12.26 -7.70
CA CYS A 176 14.36 -10.93 -7.73
C CYS A 176 14.33 -10.25 -6.36
N ASN A 177 13.27 -10.48 -5.57
CA ASN A 177 13.08 -9.89 -4.25
C ASN A 177 12.64 -10.93 -3.20
N PRO A 178 13.49 -11.89 -2.84
CA PRO A 178 13.11 -12.96 -1.92
C PRO A 178 12.73 -12.46 -0.53
N GLN A 179 13.24 -11.32 -0.09
CA GLN A 179 12.97 -10.78 1.25
C GLN A 179 11.49 -10.47 1.46
N MET A 180 10.80 -9.98 0.42
CA MET A 180 9.39 -9.67 0.44
C MET A 180 8.53 -10.90 0.77
N TRP A 181 8.94 -12.07 0.28
CA TRP A 181 8.17 -13.31 0.30
C TRP A 181 8.56 -14.30 1.40
N ARG A 182 9.56 -13.96 2.24
CA ARG A 182 9.98 -14.82 3.35
C ARG A 182 8.86 -14.98 4.38
N LEU A 183 8.80 -16.17 4.99
CA LEU A 183 7.83 -16.49 6.06
C LEU A 183 7.80 -15.43 7.17
N HIS A 184 8.94 -14.88 7.53
CA HIS A 184 9.12 -13.83 8.56
C HIS A 184 8.43 -12.51 8.16
N THR A 185 8.57 -12.07 6.88
CA THR A 185 7.87 -10.91 6.35
C THR A 185 6.36 -11.14 6.32
N LEU A 186 5.92 -12.32 5.85
CA LEU A 186 4.50 -12.66 5.81
C LEU A 186 3.88 -12.81 7.22
N ARG A 187 4.66 -13.24 8.23
CA ARG A 187 4.24 -13.19 9.64
C ARG A 187 4.06 -11.76 10.15
N ALA A 188 4.93 -10.84 9.76
CA ALA A 188 4.78 -9.42 10.10
C ALA A 188 3.52 -8.83 9.45
N VAL A 189 3.21 -9.18 8.20
CA VAL A 189 1.96 -8.84 7.53
C VAL A 189 0.74 -9.42 8.27
N ALA A 190 0.78 -10.71 8.60
CA ALA A 190 -0.32 -11.39 9.30
C ALA A 190 -0.58 -10.77 10.69
N ARG A 191 0.45 -10.31 11.39
CA ARG A 191 0.32 -9.58 12.65
C ARG A 191 -0.50 -8.29 12.50
N LEU A 192 -0.44 -7.66 11.36
CA LEU A 192 -1.14 -6.42 11.04
C LEU A 192 -2.54 -6.66 10.46
N ALA A 193 -2.88 -7.89 10.09
CA ALA A 193 -4.18 -8.22 9.52
C ALA A 193 -5.27 -8.21 10.59
N ARG A 194 -6.38 -7.51 10.34
CA ARG A 194 -7.62 -7.71 11.10
C ARG A 194 -8.18 -9.09 10.80
N ARG A 195 -8.79 -9.76 11.78
CA ARG A 195 -9.51 -11.01 11.50
C ARG A 195 -10.58 -10.77 10.44
N GLY A 196 -10.57 -11.57 9.38
CA GLY A 196 -11.41 -11.37 8.20
C GLY A 196 -10.81 -10.46 7.12
N ALA A 197 -9.65 -9.84 7.37
CA ALA A 197 -8.96 -9.02 6.36
C ALA A 197 -8.73 -9.81 5.07
N ARG A 198 -8.90 -9.15 3.94
CA ARG A 198 -8.64 -9.72 2.62
C ARG A 198 -7.26 -9.33 2.13
N LEU A 199 -6.58 -10.30 1.53
CA LEU A 199 -5.26 -10.14 0.95
C LEU A 199 -5.31 -10.48 -0.53
N ALA A 200 -4.59 -9.71 -1.34
CA ALA A 200 -4.41 -9.98 -2.75
C ALA A 200 -2.96 -9.77 -3.20
N THR A 201 -2.52 -10.58 -4.17
CA THR A 201 -1.19 -10.47 -4.77
C THR A 201 -1.17 -11.06 -6.18
N ARG A 202 -0.30 -10.55 -7.04
CA ARG A 202 0.02 -11.16 -8.35
C ARG A 202 0.86 -12.43 -8.22
N CYS A 203 1.58 -12.56 -7.13
CA CYS A 203 2.46 -13.70 -6.93
C CYS A 203 1.66 -14.97 -6.65
N VAL A 204 1.70 -15.90 -7.58
CA VAL A 204 1.02 -17.21 -7.48
C VAL A 204 1.98 -18.35 -7.14
N ALA A 205 3.23 -18.05 -6.78
CA ALA A 205 4.23 -19.05 -6.44
C ALA A 205 3.73 -19.97 -5.32
N HIS A 206 3.93 -21.26 -5.49
CA HIS A 206 3.46 -22.29 -4.55
C HIS A 206 3.98 -22.05 -3.13
N GLU A 207 5.25 -21.73 -3.01
CA GLU A 207 5.88 -21.45 -1.72
C GLU A 207 5.28 -20.23 -0.99
N VAL A 208 4.84 -19.19 -1.74
CA VAL A 208 4.17 -18.02 -1.16
C VAL A 208 2.80 -18.43 -0.63
N ARG A 209 2.07 -19.24 -1.37
CA ARG A 209 0.79 -19.80 -0.95
C ARG A 209 0.92 -20.58 0.36
N GLU A 210 1.87 -21.49 0.44
CA GLU A 210 2.11 -22.29 1.65
C GLU A 210 2.46 -21.42 2.86
N ARG A 211 3.33 -20.42 2.65
CA ARG A 211 3.71 -19.47 3.71
C ARG A 211 2.53 -18.66 4.20
N LEU A 212 1.63 -18.21 3.32
CA LEU A 212 0.41 -17.51 3.72
C LEU A 212 -0.50 -18.40 4.55
N VAL A 213 -0.70 -19.65 4.14
CA VAL A 213 -1.45 -20.65 4.94
C VAL A 213 -0.82 -20.83 6.32
N ALA A 214 0.50 -20.97 6.39
CA ALA A 214 1.23 -21.09 7.65
C ALA A 214 1.13 -19.82 8.54
N CYS A 215 0.80 -18.67 7.95
CA CYS A 215 0.55 -17.41 8.65
C CYS A 215 -0.92 -17.23 9.09
N GLY A 216 -1.81 -18.18 8.78
CA GLY A 216 -3.22 -18.13 9.17
C GLY A 216 -4.16 -17.52 8.13
N PHE A 217 -3.70 -17.42 6.88
CA PHE A 217 -4.58 -17.05 5.78
C PHE A 217 -5.24 -18.29 5.16
N GLU A 218 -6.53 -18.20 4.93
CA GLU A 218 -7.27 -19.12 4.08
C GLU A 218 -7.11 -18.64 2.64
N VAL A 219 -6.37 -19.41 1.83
CA VAL A 219 -6.09 -19.04 0.45
C VAL A 219 -7.23 -19.54 -0.44
N GLU A 220 -7.91 -18.60 -1.07
CA GLU A 220 -8.92 -18.87 -2.08
C GLU A 220 -8.25 -19.26 -3.42
N GLY A 221 -8.96 -20.01 -4.26
CA GLY A 221 -8.44 -20.45 -5.56
C GLY A 221 -8.01 -19.27 -6.45
N THR A 222 -7.18 -19.59 -7.44
CA THR A 222 -6.76 -18.62 -8.47
C THR A 222 -7.95 -18.12 -9.27
N THR A 223 -7.84 -16.90 -9.78
CA THR A 223 -8.84 -16.15 -10.56
C THR A 223 -9.49 -16.97 -11.69
N ALA A 224 -10.71 -16.55 -12.04
CA ALA A 224 -11.48 -17.10 -13.16
C ALA A 224 -10.69 -17.12 -14.48
N ALA A 225 -11.03 -18.06 -15.35
CA ALA A 225 -10.44 -18.15 -16.70
C ALA A 225 -10.52 -16.80 -17.42
N GLY A 226 -9.39 -16.35 -17.98
CA GLY A 226 -9.28 -15.07 -18.69
C GLY A 226 -8.86 -13.86 -17.82
N SER A 227 -8.73 -14.01 -16.51
CA SER A 227 -8.20 -12.98 -15.63
C SER A 227 -6.68 -13.15 -15.39
N PRO A 228 -5.94 -12.07 -15.10
CA PRO A 228 -4.54 -12.18 -14.71
C PRO A 228 -4.37 -13.13 -13.53
N PRO A 229 -3.32 -13.96 -13.51
CA PRO A 229 -3.05 -14.83 -12.37
C PRO A 229 -2.89 -13.99 -11.10
N ALA A 230 -3.65 -14.36 -10.08
CA ALA A 230 -3.63 -13.69 -8.78
C ALA A 230 -3.97 -14.67 -7.67
N LEU A 231 -3.41 -14.45 -6.50
CA LEU A 231 -3.72 -15.15 -5.28
C LEU A 231 -4.55 -14.24 -4.38
N ARG A 232 -5.66 -14.76 -3.88
CA ARG A 232 -6.54 -14.11 -2.91
C ARG A 232 -6.57 -14.93 -1.64
N ALA A 233 -6.63 -14.24 -0.51
CA ALA A 233 -6.70 -14.92 0.77
C ALA A 233 -7.49 -14.09 1.80
N ARG A 234 -8.00 -14.75 2.81
CA ARG A 234 -8.67 -14.16 3.96
C ARG A 234 -7.92 -14.52 5.25
N TYR A 235 -7.66 -13.54 6.09
CA TYR A 235 -7.02 -13.82 7.38
C TYR A 235 -8.02 -14.43 8.36
N ALA A 236 -7.88 -15.73 8.60
CA ALA A 236 -8.75 -16.52 9.45
C ALA A 236 -7.94 -17.56 10.26
N PRO A 237 -7.02 -17.12 11.14
CA PRO A 237 -6.18 -18.03 11.89
C PRO A 237 -7.02 -18.94 12.79
N ARG A 238 -6.67 -20.23 12.84
CA ARG A 238 -7.31 -21.23 13.72
C ARG A 238 -6.96 -21.05 15.20
N TRP A 239 -5.93 -20.27 15.48
CA TRP A 239 -5.51 -19.89 16.83
C TRP A 239 -6.02 -18.50 17.18
N THR A 240 -6.06 -18.21 18.47
CA THR A 240 -6.31 -16.83 18.93
C THR A 240 -5.00 -16.06 18.83
N PRO A 241 -4.92 -15.00 17.99
CA PRO A 241 -3.73 -14.15 17.99
C PRO A 241 -3.49 -13.58 19.38
N ARG A 242 -2.22 -13.51 19.80
CA ARG A 242 -1.90 -12.87 21.08
C ARG A 242 -2.43 -11.44 21.06
N PRO A 243 -3.10 -10.99 22.13
CA PRO A 243 -3.52 -9.59 22.21
C PRO A 243 -2.29 -8.70 22.07
N ARG A 244 -2.44 -7.63 21.31
CA ARG A 244 -1.41 -6.59 21.22
C ARG A 244 -1.20 -6.03 22.63
N ARG A 245 0.05 -5.73 23.00
CA ARG A 245 0.32 -5.04 24.24
C ARG A 245 -0.41 -3.69 24.20
N SER A 246 -1.02 -3.30 25.32
CA SER A 246 -1.79 -2.05 25.45
C SER A 246 -0.98 -0.76 25.21
N GLY A 247 0.30 -0.86 24.90
CA GLY A 247 1.15 0.24 24.41
C GLY A 247 1.22 0.36 22.87
N ASP A 248 0.66 -0.62 22.14
CA ASP A 248 0.66 -0.62 20.66
C ASP A 248 -0.54 0.16 20.08
N GLU A 249 -1.52 0.52 20.87
CA GLU A 249 -2.47 1.57 20.54
C GLU A 249 -1.76 2.91 20.75
N ALA A 250 -1.17 3.44 19.69
CA ALA A 250 -0.79 4.83 19.70
C ALA A 250 -2.05 5.62 20.06
N PRO A 251 -2.07 6.35 21.18
CA PRO A 251 -3.24 7.07 21.59
C PRO A 251 -3.57 8.08 20.49
N MET A 252 -4.72 7.90 19.85
CA MET A 252 -5.36 8.94 19.04
C MET A 252 -5.92 10.04 19.96
N VAL A 253 -5.23 10.35 21.02
CA VAL A 253 -5.52 11.51 21.82
C VAL A 253 -4.51 12.56 21.42
N ALA A 254 -5.00 13.61 20.80
CA ALA A 254 -4.25 14.84 20.60
C ALA A 254 -3.91 15.39 21.98
N GLN A 255 -2.86 14.87 22.58
CA GLN A 255 -2.17 15.66 23.61
C GLN A 255 -1.40 16.74 22.86
N PRO A 256 -1.39 17.98 23.36
CA PRO A 256 -0.58 19.05 22.78
C PRO A 256 0.89 18.64 22.91
N ALA A 257 1.41 18.03 21.85
CA ALA A 257 2.82 17.70 21.76
C ALA A 257 3.56 19.00 21.40
N ARG A 258 4.48 19.42 22.23
CA ARG A 258 5.47 20.41 21.87
C ARG A 258 6.38 19.78 20.83
N CYS A 259 6.28 20.23 19.59
CA CYS A 259 7.16 19.82 18.52
C CYS A 259 8.26 20.85 18.36
N ALA A 260 9.51 20.46 18.59
CA ALA A 260 10.65 21.27 18.21
C ALA A 260 11.03 20.91 16.77
N VAL A 261 10.90 21.86 15.85
CA VAL A 261 11.44 21.71 14.50
C VAL A 261 12.86 22.28 14.53
N VAL A 262 13.85 21.41 14.45
CA VAL A 262 15.25 21.82 14.29
C VAL A 262 15.50 21.98 12.78
N GLY A 263 15.46 23.23 12.31
CA GLY A 263 15.86 23.57 10.94
C GLY A 263 17.35 23.89 10.88
N ALA A 264 17.95 23.72 9.72
CA ALA A 264 19.35 24.08 9.44
C ALA A 264 19.54 25.60 9.22
N GLY A 265 18.66 26.47 9.74
CA GLY A 265 18.71 27.92 9.64
C GLY A 265 18.69 28.60 11.00
N PRO A 266 19.00 29.93 11.06
CA PRO A 266 19.16 30.65 12.31
C PRO A 266 17.87 30.93 13.10
N GLU A 267 16.71 30.47 12.65
CA GLU A 267 15.42 30.72 13.30
C GLU A 267 14.74 29.43 13.74
N VAL A 268 14.39 29.37 15.02
CA VAL A 268 13.55 28.32 15.60
C VAL A 268 12.09 28.83 15.62
N LEU A 269 11.23 28.28 14.81
CA LEU A 269 9.78 28.57 14.82
C LEU A 269 9.09 27.66 15.84
N TRP A 270 8.53 28.27 16.89
CA TRP A 270 7.63 27.57 17.81
C TRP A 270 6.20 27.69 17.28
N LEU A 271 5.57 26.57 17.00
CA LEU A 271 4.14 26.48 16.71
C LEU A 271 3.40 26.10 17.99
N GLU A 272 2.82 27.07 18.70
CA GLU A 272 1.78 26.81 19.70
C GLU A 272 0.43 26.66 19.00
N ARG A 273 -0.24 25.56 19.22
CA ARG A 273 -1.67 25.47 18.92
C ARG A 273 -2.43 26.18 20.03
N ALA A 274 -3.13 27.23 19.65
CA ALA A 274 -4.18 27.80 20.50
C ALA A 274 -5.30 26.79 20.74
N SER A 275 -5.79 26.78 21.94
CA SER A 275 -6.90 25.98 22.49
C SER A 275 -8.17 26.05 21.66
#